data_2c8f7b29fa3d1b63298ae021704a6e07
#
_entry.id   2c8f7b29fa3d1b63298ae021704a6e07
#
_cell.length_a   1.000
_cell.length_b   1.000
_cell.length_c   1.000
_cell.angle_alpha   90.00
_cell.angle_beta   90.00
_cell.angle_gamma   90.00
#
_symmetry.space_group_name_H-M   'P 1'
#
loop_
_entity.id
_entity.type
_entity.pdbx_description
1 polymer ?
#
loop_
_entity_poly.entity_id
_entity_poly.type
_entity_poly.pdbx_seq_one_letter_code
_entity_poly.pdbx_strand_id
1 'polypeptide(L)'
;MYNGNVFQSGGNVVATAIYNVAAGTWTAGPTPPAGLDQADGPSALEPNGKVLAMYSPGLFNTNCAFMEYDPSSNSLSYTSPGVASNPACPQDSSYYGHMMVIPTGQIMFTDFGTSPVAVYNPVPGVVAGVAPTILASSNTLAIGSTNNVLYGTNLNGLSQGGFYGDDYQGDTNFPLVRLTSQSTGNVYYALTHDESTHSIKPGIIMYTKFDLPATIPAGLYSLQSVANGIGSNSFVVSVH
;
A
#
# COMPACT_ATOMS: atom_id res chain seq x y z
N MET A 1 -10.10 1.14 -3.91
CA MET A 1 -10.31 0.51 -2.58
C MET A 1 -10.47 -1.01 -2.75
N TYR A 2 -10.31 -1.80 -1.70
CA TYR A 2 -10.39 -3.28 -1.79
C TYR A 2 -11.75 -3.83 -2.26
N ASN A 3 -12.82 -3.05 -2.12
CA ASN A 3 -14.13 -3.40 -2.66
C ASN A 3 -14.30 -3.11 -4.16
N GLY A 4 -13.24 -2.68 -4.83
CA GLY A 4 -13.23 -2.30 -6.24
C GLY A 4 -13.73 -0.88 -6.55
N ASN A 5 -14.35 -0.20 -5.59
CA ASN A 5 -14.82 1.17 -5.78
C ASN A 5 -13.66 2.17 -5.73
N VAL A 6 -13.86 3.33 -6.34
CA VAL A 6 -12.89 4.42 -6.33
C VAL A 6 -13.37 5.51 -5.37
N PHE A 7 -12.50 5.92 -4.45
CA PHE A 7 -12.69 7.14 -3.66
C PHE A 7 -11.94 8.27 -4.37
N GLN A 8 -12.65 9.35 -4.66
CA GLN A 8 -12.11 10.56 -5.26
C GLN A 8 -12.26 11.71 -4.28
N SER A 9 -11.15 12.33 -3.94
CA SER A 9 -11.15 13.59 -3.20
C SER A 9 -10.92 14.76 -4.13
N GLY A 10 -11.51 15.92 -3.82
CA GLY A 10 -11.47 17.09 -4.70
C GLY A 10 -10.16 17.85 -4.62
N GLY A 11 -9.80 18.51 -5.72
CA GLY A 11 -8.75 19.53 -5.75
C GLY A 11 -9.37 20.93 -5.76
N ASN A 12 -8.99 21.78 -4.82
CA ASN A 12 -9.59 23.12 -4.59
C ASN A 12 -11.11 23.10 -4.34
N VAL A 13 -11.66 21.98 -3.96
CA VAL A 13 -13.06 21.82 -3.55
C VAL A 13 -13.14 20.79 -2.42
N VAL A 14 -13.98 21.06 -1.45
CA VAL A 14 -14.20 20.16 -0.31
C VAL A 14 -15.07 18.93 -0.65
N ALA A 15 -15.56 18.83 -1.88
CA ALA A 15 -16.38 17.69 -2.30
C ALA A 15 -15.55 16.44 -2.49
N THR A 16 -16.06 15.31 -2.02
CA THR A 16 -15.54 13.98 -2.34
C THR A 16 -16.61 13.16 -3.05
N ALA A 17 -16.22 12.12 -3.75
CA ALA A 17 -17.13 11.24 -4.47
C ALA A 17 -16.67 9.79 -4.42
N ILE A 18 -17.63 8.88 -4.53
CA ILE A 18 -17.41 7.46 -4.64
C ILE A 18 -17.91 6.97 -5.99
N TYR A 19 -17.04 6.36 -6.78
CA TYR A 19 -17.44 5.64 -7.98
C TYR A 19 -17.66 4.17 -7.67
N ASN A 20 -18.90 3.72 -7.88
CA ASN A 20 -19.25 2.31 -7.80
C ASN A 20 -18.97 1.66 -9.15
N VAL A 21 -17.93 0.84 -9.24
CA VAL A 21 -17.50 0.20 -10.50
C VAL A 21 -18.55 -0.78 -11.00
N ALA A 22 -19.22 -1.52 -10.11
CA ALA A 22 -20.22 -2.50 -10.52
C ALA A 22 -21.49 -1.84 -11.08
N ALA A 23 -21.90 -0.70 -10.53
CA ALA A 23 -23.06 0.05 -10.97
C ALA A 23 -22.76 1.07 -12.06
N GLY A 24 -21.50 1.44 -12.27
CA GLY A 24 -21.09 2.49 -13.20
C GLY A 24 -21.55 3.90 -12.77
N THR A 25 -21.73 4.14 -11.48
CA THR A 25 -22.34 5.39 -10.96
C THR A 25 -21.47 6.09 -9.94
N TRP A 26 -21.56 7.41 -9.91
CA TRP A 26 -20.98 8.26 -8.86
C TRP A 26 -22.01 8.60 -7.80
N THR A 27 -21.57 8.62 -6.56
CA THR A 27 -22.33 9.13 -5.41
C THR A 27 -21.48 10.12 -4.63
N ALA A 28 -22.12 11.06 -3.92
CA ALA A 28 -21.39 11.97 -3.05
C ALA A 28 -20.71 11.19 -1.91
N GLY A 29 -19.46 11.54 -1.64
CA GLY A 29 -18.70 11.06 -0.50
C GLY A 29 -18.84 12.01 0.71
N PRO A 30 -18.15 11.70 1.82
CA PRO A 30 -18.18 12.56 3.01
C PRO A 30 -17.42 13.86 2.75
N THR A 31 -17.93 14.96 3.29
CA THR A 31 -17.26 16.27 3.22
C THR A 31 -16.18 16.37 4.29
N PRO A 32 -14.94 16.73 3.93
CA PRO A 32 -13.90 17.02 4.92
C PRO A 32 -14.30 18.15 5.86
N PRO A 33 -13.91 18.09 7.13
CA PRO A 33 -14.21 19.16 8.08
C PRO A 33 -13.39 20.42 7.79
N ALA A 34 -13.85 21.56 8.30
CA ALA A 34 -13.13 22.84 8.36
C ALA A 34 -12.66 23.39 6.98
N GLY A 35 -13.32 23.04 5.89
CA GLY A 35 -12.95 23.53 4.56
C GLY A 35 -11.65 22.95 4.01
N LEU A 36 -11.19 21.82 4.56
CA LEU A 36 -10.02 21.10 4.06
C LEU A 36 -10.33 20.43 2.73
N ASP A 37 -9.37 20.39 1.83
CA ASP A 37 -9.40 19.55 0.64
C ASP A 37 -8.06 18.78 0.50
N GLN A 38 -8.06 17.74 -0.30
CA GLN A 38 -6.84 16.96 -0.54
C GLN A 38 -5.93 17.67 -1.55
N ALA A 39 -6.54 18.38 -2.49
CA ALA A 39 -5.83 18.98 -3.60
C ALA A 39 -4.84 18.00 -4.25
N ASP A 40 -3.56 18.33 -4.32
CA ASP A 40 -2.49 17.47 -4.83
C ASP A 40 -1.85 16.60 -3.73
N GLY A 41 -2.53 16.47 -2.59
CA GLY A 41 -2.02 15.73 -1.44
C GLY A 41 -1.97 14.21 -1.66
N PRO A 42 -1.04 13.52 -0.99
CA PRO A 42 -0.89 12.09 -1.12
C PRO A 42 -2.00 11.32 -0.42
N SER A 43 -2.19 10.07 -0.85
CA SER A 43 -3.00 9.10 -0.13
C SER A 43 -2.40 7.70 -0.18
N ALA A 44 -2.75 6.87 0.79
CA ALA A 44 -2.31 5.49 0.87
C ALA A 44 -3.43 4.59 1.39
N LEU A 45 -3.59 3.40 0.79
CA LEU A 45 -4.55 2.41 1.24
C LEU A 45 -3.95 1.57 2.36
N GLU A 46 -4.61 1.55 3.50
CA GLU A 46 -4.20 0.77 4.66
C GLU A 46 -4.60 -0.71 4.54
N PRO A 47 -3.87 -1.64 5.19
CA PRO A 47 -4.26 -3.05 5.22
C PRO A 47 -5.67 -3.32 5.78
N ASN A 48 -6.15 -2.46 6.68
CA ASN A 48 -7.49 -2.50 7.27
C ASN A 48 -8.60 -1.99 6.32
N GLY A 49 -8.23 -1.49 5.13
CA GLY A 49 -9.14 -1.02 4.10
C GLY A 49 -9.48 0.48 4.15
N LYS A 50 -9.02 1.20 5.14
CA LYS A 50 -9.14 2.65 5.18
C LYS A 50 -8.15 3.33 4.24
N VAL A 51 -8.39 4.58 3.92
CA VAL A 51 -7.50 5.40 3.11
C VAL A 51 -6.99 6.55 3.97
N LEU A 52 -5.68 6.53 4.25
CA LEU A 52 -4.99 7.68 4.82
C LEU A 52 -4.75 8.71 3.73
N ALA A 53 -5.04 9.97 3.99
CA ALA A 53 -4.75 11.06 3.07
C ALA A 53 -4.34 12.33 3.81
N MET A 54 -3.56 13.18 3.15
CA MET A 54 -3.16 14.49 3.65
C MET A 54 -4.05 15.56 3.04
N TYR A 55 -4.63 16.39 3.89
CA TYR A 55 -5.52 17.47 3.52
C TYR A 55 -4.95 18.80 3.98
N SER A 56 -5.26 19.89 3.26
CA SER A 56 -4.94 21.26 3.66
C SER A 56 -6.09 22.22 3.29
N PRO A 57 -6.11 23.46 3.79
CA PRO A 57 -7.16 24.45 3.42
C PRO A 57 -6.88 25.03 2.04
N GLY A 58 -6.95 24.23 0.98
CA GLY A 58 -6.60 24.59 -0.39
C GLY A 58 -5.18 24.18 -0.78
N LEU A 59 -4.88 24.24 -2.08
CA LEU A 59 -3.72 23.65 -2.74
C LEU A 59 -2.36 24.06 -2.15
N PHE A 60 -2.18 25.35 -1.85
CA PHE A 60 -0.90 25.89 -1.39
C PHE A 60 -0.93 26.44 0.05
N ASN A 61 -2.01 26.17 0.78
CA ASN A 61 -2.14 26.67 2.14
C ASN A 61 -1.58 25.69 3.16
N THR A 62 -0.97 26.23 4.19
CA THR A 62 -0.42 25.48 5.32
C THR A 62 -1.52 25.02 6.29
N ASN A 63 -1.13 24.33 7.36
CA ASN A 63 -2.00 23.70 8.35
C ASN A 63 -2.70 22.46 7.83
N CYS A 64 -1.91 21.53 7.30
CA CYS A 64 -2.42 20.24 6.87
C CYS A 64 -2.97 19.39 8.03
N ALA A 65 -3.72 18.37 7.65
CA ALA A 65 -4.21 17.33 8.55
C ALA A 65 -4.11 15.97 7.87
N PHE A 66 -3.74 14.94 8.63
CA PHE A 66 -3.96 13.56 8.20
C PHE A 66 -5.39 13.15 8.52
N MET A 67 -6.05 12.59 7.53
CA MET A 67 -7.42 12.09 7.66
C MET A 67 -7.52 10.67 7.13
N GLU A 68 -8.42 9.90 7.75
CA GLU A 68 -8.77 8.55 7.28
C GLU A 68 -10.18 8.55 6.70
N TYR A 69 -10.32 8.07 5.47
CA TYR A 69 -11.59 7.68 4.90
C TYR A 69 -11.88 6.22 5.24
N ASP A 70 -13.01 5.96 5.87
CA ASP A 70 -13.50 4.60 6.17
C ASP A 70 -14.62 4.23 5.20
N PRO A 71 -14.37 3.31 4.25
CA PRO A 71 -15.38 2.92 3.27
C PRO A 71 -16.54 2.10 3.87
N SER A 72 -16.39 1.55 5.07
CA SER A 72 -17.44 0.75 5.73
C SER A 72 -18.56 1.63 6.29
N SER A 73 -18.22 2.82 6.76
CA SER A 73 -19.16 3.80 7.31
C SER A 73 -19.38 5.00 6.39
N ASN A 74 -18.65 5.05 5.25
CA ASN A 74 -18.61 6.21 4.34
C ASN A 74 -18.35 7.51 5.11
N SER A 75 -17.33 7.49 5.97
CA SER A 75 -16.95 8.63 6.80
C SER A 75 -15.50 9.03 6.58
N LEU A 76 -15.23 10.32 6.77
CA LEU A 76 -13.90 10.91 6.77
C LEU A 76 -13.67 11.57 8.12
N SER A 77 -12.57 11.21 8.77
CA SER A 77 -12.24 11.71 10.11
C SER A 77 -10.75 12.02 10.22
N TYR A 78 -10.41 12.94 11.14
CA TYR A 78 -9.02 13.09 11.52
C TYR A 78 -8.46 11.75 12.01
N THR A 79 -7.19 11.50 11.70
CA THR A 79 -6.54 10.27 12.15
C THR A 79 -6.68 10.14 13.67
N SER A 80 -7.02 8.94 14.08
CA SER A 80 -7.34 8.68 15.49
C SER A 80 -6.14 9.00 16.39
N PRO A 81 -6.32 9.80 17.44
CA PRO A 81 -5.27 10.05 18.42
C PRO A 81 -4.90 8.81 19.26
N GLY A 82 -5.53 7.66 18.98
CA GLY A 82 -5.31 6.41 19.73
C GLY A 82 -4.02 5.65 19.44
N VAL A 83 -3.27 6.05 18.41
CA VAL A 83 -1.93 5.49 18.17
C VAL A 83 -0.91 6.57 18.54
N ALA A 84 -0.46 6.55 19.77
CA ALA A 84 0.41 7.56 20.37
C ALA A 84 1.78 7.77 19.67
N SER A 85 2.06 7.01 18.62
CA SER A 85 3.30 7.09 17.84
C SER A 85 3.12 7.63 16.43
N ASN A 86 1.90 7.99 16.01
CA ASN A 86 1.68 8.53 14.68
C ASN A 86 2.18 9.98 14.58
N PRO A 87 2.84 10.33 13.46
CA PRO A 87 3.33 11.69 13.26
C PRO A 87 2.17 12.68 13.18
N ALA A 88 2.38 13.87 13.71
CA ALA A 88 1.53 14.99 13.39
C ALA A 88 1.74 15.40 11.93
N CYS A 89 0.71 15.96 11.29
CA CYS A 89 0.89 16.55 9.98
C CYS A 89 1.85 17.74 10.11
N PRO A 90 2.86 17.86 9.22
CA PRO A 90 3.75 19.02 9.23
C PRO A 90 2.94 20.31 8.96
N GLN A 91 3.52 21.45 9.31
CA GLN A 91 2.85 22.76 9.11
C GLN A 91 2.94 23.22 7.64
N ASP A 92 2.84 22.28 6.71
CA ASP A 92 2.96 22.50 5.28
C ASP A 92 1.62 22.31 4.55
N SER A 93 1.60 22.57 3.27
CA SER A 93 0.48 22.25 2.39
C SER A 93 0.47 20.75 2.07
N SER A 94 -0.70 20.17 1.83
CA SER A 94 -0.85 18.78 1.40
C SER A 94 -0.08 18.44 0.13
N TYR A 95 0.11 19.40 -0.75
CA TYR A 95 0.90 19.33 -1.97
C TYR A 95 2.35 18.84 -1.75
N TYR A 96 2.95 19.12 -0.60
CA TYR A 96 4.34 18.73 -0.32
C TYR A 96 4.50 17.28 0.16
N GLY A 97 3.42 16.62 0.50
CA GLY A 97 3.47 15.29 1.09
C GLY A 97 3.66 14.18 0.08
N HIS A 98 4.33 13.10 0.51
CA HIS A 98 4.41 11.83 -0.21
C HIS A 98 4.12 10.68 0.76
N MET A 99 3.41 9.66 0.28
CA MET A 99 3.08 8.48 1.07
C MET A 99 3.42 7.20 0.31
N MET A 100 3.93 6.20 1.03
CA MET A 100 4.18 4.88 0.48
C MET A 100 3.84 3.80 1.51
N VAL A 101 3.02 2.82 1.13
CA VAL A 101 2.79 1.63 1.96
C VAL A 101 4.03 0.76 1.93
N ILE A 102 4.64 0.54 3.09
CA ILE A 102 5.81 -0.32 3.22
C ILE A 102 5.41 -1.77 3.52
N PRO A 103 6.32 -2.76 3.36
CA PRO A 103 5.95 -4.18 3.41
C PRO A 103 5.39 -4.68 4.75
N THR A 104 5.49 -3.88 5.80
CA THR A 104 4.92 -4.15 7.13
C THR A 104 3.47 -3.70 7.27
N GLY A 105 2.92 -3.01 6.25
CA GLY A 105 1.59 -2.41 6.28
C GLY A 105 1.54 -1.01 6.91
N GLN A 106 2.67 -0.51 7.38
CA GLN A 106 2.82 0.87 7.80
C GLN A 106 2.90 1.80 6.58
N ILE A 107 2.69 3.09 6.77
CA ILE A 107 2.80 4.09 5.72
C ILE A 107 3.98 5.00 6.02
N MET A 108 4.96 4.98 5.13
CA MET A 108 6.06 5.93 5.17
C MET A 108 5.57 7.25 4.60
N PHE A 109 5.88 8.34 5.29
CA PHE A 109 5.54 9.70 4.89
C PHE A 109 6.81 10.56 4.80
N THR A 110 6.88 11.38 3.77
CA THR A 110 7.89 12.45 3.61
C THR A 110 7.23 13.71 3.10
N ASP A 111 7.85 14.85 3.34
CA ASP A 111 7.53 16.12 2.69
C ASP A 111 8.76 16.68 1.95
N PHE A 112 8.62 17.81 1.27
CA PHE A 112 9.68 18.40 0.43
C PHE A 112 10.92 18.93 1.19
N GLY A 113 11.22 18.43 2.35
CA GLY A 113 12.58 18.57 2.69
C GLY A 113 12.93 19.25 4.01
N THR A 114 12.02 19.43 4.89
CA THR A 114 12.32 19.95 6.23
C THR A 114 11.97 18.97 7.35
N SER A 115 11.10 18.02 7.09
CA SER A 115 10.69 17.02 8.07
C SER A 115 11.46 15.72 7.91
N PRO A 116 11.78 15.04 9.00
CA PRO A 116 12.33 13.69 8.93
C PRO A 116 11.32 12.75 8.27
N VAL A 117 11.81 11.67 7.68
CA VAL A 117 10.95 10.55 7.26
C VAL A 117 10.16 10.07 8.47
N ALA A 118 8.85 10.06 8.33
CA ALA A 118 7.95 9.62 9.38
C ALA A 118 7.25 8.31 8.98
N VAL A 119 6.79 7.55 9.97
CA VAL A 119 6.06 6.30 9.74
C VAL A 119 4.72 6.38 10.47
N TYR A 120 3.66 6.28 9.72
CA TYR A 120 2.30 6.17 10.22
C TYR A 120 1.96 4.70 10.45
N ASN A 121 1.35 4.40 11.60
CA ASN A 121 0.92 3.07 11.97
C ASN A 121 -0.61 2.99 11.87
N PRO A 122 -1.16 2.30 10.87
CA PRO A 122 -2.60 2.06 10.80
C PRO A 122 -3.12 1.31 12.03
N VAL A 123 -4.39 1.49 12.33
CA VAL A 123 -5.06 0.62 13.30
C VAL A 123 -4.93 -0.83 12.83
N PRO A 124 -4.49 -1.76 13.72
CA PRO A 124 -4.29 -3.15 13.33
C PRO A 124 -5.53 -3.79 12.71
N GLY A 125 -5.33 -4.53 11.63
CA GLY A 125 -6.37 -5.25 10.93
C GLY A 125 -6.00 -5.46 9.47
N VAL A 126 -6.57 -6.50 8.88
CA VAL A 126 -6.45 -6.80 7.45
C VAL A 126 -7.83 -7.15 6.93
N VAL A 127 -8.23 -6.56 5.83
CA VAL A 127 -9.49 -6.90 5.17
C VAL A 127 -9.47 -8.37 4.74
N ALA A 128 -10.51 -9.10 5.03
CA ALA A 128 -10.60 -10.52 4.68
C ALA A 128 -10.60 -10.72 3.16
N GLY A 129 -9.87 -11.72 2.68
CA GLY A 129 -9.86 -12.13 1.27
C GLY A 129 -9.02 -11.25 0.32
N VAL A 130 -8.33 -10.21 0.83
CA VAL A 130 -7.51 -9.33 -0.04
C VAL A 130 -6.04 -9.75 -0.09
N ALA A 131 -5.59 -10.59 0.81
CA ALA A 131 -4.21 -11.05 0.85
C ALA A 131 -3.80 -11.75 -0.46
N PRO A 132 -2.56 -11.60 -0.92
CA PRO A 132 -1.99 -12.45 -1.95
C PRO A 132 -2.06 -13.92 -1.55
N THR A 133 -2.07 -14.81 -2.54
CA THR A 133 -2.00 -16.25 -2.27
C THR A 133 -0.93 -16.86 -3.16
N ILE A 134 0.06 -17.53 -2.58
CA ILE A 134 1.03 -18.34 -3.31
C ILE A 134 0.38 -19.69 -3.63
N LEU A 135 0.36 -20.04 -4.91
CA LEU A 135 -0.10 -21.31 -5.42
C LEU A 135 1.07 -22.28 -5.68
N ALA A 136 2.18 -21.77 -6.17
CA ALA A 136 3.37 -22.59 -6.45
C ALA A 136 4.64 -21.73 -6.50
N SER A 137 5.76 -22.31 -6.06
CA SER A 137 7.13 -21.84 -6.29
C SER A 137 8.07 -23.04 -6.18
N SER A 138 9.36 -22.86 -6.52
CA SER A 138 10.37 -23.88 -6.19
C SER A 138 10.55 -23.97 -4.68
N ASN A 139 10.58 -25.18 -4.13
CA ASN A 139 10.90 -25.41 -2.72
C ASN A 139 12.41 -25.44 -2.42
N THR A 140 13.24 -25.34 -3.46
CA THR A 140 14.71 -25.34 -3.39
C THR A 140 15.24 -24.22 -4.25
N LEU A 141 16.04 -23.33 -3.67
CA LEU A 141 16.55 -22.12 -4.30
C LEU A 141 18.06 -22.02 -4.07
N ALA A 142 18.85 -21.78 -5.11
CA ALA A 142 20.27 -21.53 -4.96
C ALA A 142 20.55 -20.08 -4.55
N ILE A 143 21.53 -19.85 -3.69
CA ILE A 143 21.97 -18.50 -3.28
C ILE A 143 22.36 -17.70 -4.53
N GLY A 144 21.83 -16.48 -4.66
CA GLY A 144 22.07 -15.61 -5.80
C GLY A 144 21.45 -16.09 -7.12
N SER A 145 20.57 -17.10 -7.08
CA SER A 145 19.84 -17.55 -8.27
C SER A 145 18.90 -16.46 -8.79
N THR A 146 18.75 -16.42 -10.11
CA THR A 146 17.92 -15.45 -10.82
C THR A 146 16.77 -16.13 -11.54
N ASN A 147 15.75 -15.35 -11.90
CA ASN A 147 14.58 -15.82 -12.66
C ASN A 147 13.82 -16.98 -11.98
N ASN A 148 13.86 -17.07 -10.65
CA ASN A 148 12.96 -17.97 -9.93
C ASN A 148 11.52 -17.54 -10.15
N VAL A 149 10.57 -18.48 -10.21
CA VAL A 149 9.18 -18.15 -10.53
C VAL A 149 8.28 -18.43 -9.32
N LEU A 150 7.39 -17.48 -9.04
CA LEU A 150 6.32 -17.58 -8.05
C LEU A 150 4.98 -17.39 -8.76
N TYR A 151 4.09 -18.39 -8.65
CA TYR A 151 2.71 -18.32 -9.13
C TYR A 151 1.77 -18.05 -7.98
N GLY A 152 0.75 -17.23 -8.25
CA GLY A 152 -0.24 -16.90 -7.21
C GLY A 152 -1.44 -16.15 -7.74
N THR A 153 -2.28 -15.71 -6.82
CA THR A 153 -3.38 -14.78 -7.08
C THR A 153 -3.20 -13.53 -6.23
N ASN A 154 -3.75 -12.40 -6.68
CA ASN A 154 -3.68 -11.12 -6.00
C ASN A 154 -2.24 -10.64 -5.72
N LEU A 155 -1.24 -11.10 -6.50
CA LEU A 155 0.16 -10.76 -6.23
C LEU A 155 0.45 -9.26 -6.35
N ASN A 156 -0.31 -8.54 -7.20
CA ASN A 156 -0.26 -7.08 -7.33
C ASN A 156 -1.18 -6.37 -6.32
N GLY A 157 -1.78 -7.09 -5.38
CA GLY A 157 -2.84 -6.54 -4.53
C GLY A 157 -4.16 -6.35 -5.27
N LEU A 158 -5.13 -5.76 -4.60
CA LEU A 158 -6.49 -5.51 -5.14
C LEU A 158 -6.82 -4.03 -5.25
N SER A 159 -5.84 -3.16 -5.10
CA SER A 159 -6.03 -1.73 -5.21
C SER A 159 -4.78 -1.06 -5.74
N GLN A 160 -4.99 -0.04 -6.51
CA GLN A 160 -3.96 0.85 -7.00
C GLN A 160 -4.23 2.26 -6.49
N GLY A 161 -3.22 2.91 -5.93
CA GLY A 161 -3.26 4.32 -5.61
C GLY A 161 -2.96 5.15 -6.85
N GLY A 162 -3.58 6.32 -6.94
CA GLY A 162 -3.24 7.34 -7.92
C GLY A 162 -2.98 8.65 -7.21
N PHE A 163 -1.97 9.38 -7.65
CA PHE A 163 -1.71 10.74 -7.21
C PHE A 163 -2.20 11.73 -8.26
N TYR A 164 -2.31 12.98 -7.87
CA TYR A 164 -2.61 14.05 -8.80
C TYR A 164 -1.49 14.20 -9.84
N GLY A 165 -1.87 14.38 -11.09
CA GLY A 165 -0.96 14.67 -12.18
C GLY A 165 -0.03 13.52 -12.54
N ASP A 166 0.93 13.82 -13.36
CA ASP A 166 1.93 12.93 -13.92
C ASP A 166 3.24 12.90 -13.12
N ASP A 167 3.40 13.76 -12.12
CA ASP A 167 4.63 13.93 -11.37
C ASP A 167 4.97 12.72 -10.48
N TYR A 168 3.95 11.99 -10.00
CA TYR A 168 4.11 10.91 -9.00
C TYR A 168 3.25 9.69 -9.30
N GLN A 169 2.82 9.50 -10.54
CA GLN A 169 2.10 8.30 -10.95
C GLN A 169 3.08 7.16 -11.14
N GLY A 170 3.11 6.25 -10.21
CA GLY A 170 3.85 5.01 -10.31
C GLY A 170 2.95 3.83 -9.99
N ASP A 171 3.26 2.68 -10.54
CA ASP A 171 2.70 1.43 -10.06
C ASP A 171 3.07 1.26 -8.58
N THR A 172 2.07 1.40 -7.71
CA THR A 172 2.27 1.22 -6.27
C THR A 172 2.16 -0.24 -5.86
N ASN A 173 1.69 -1.11 -6.76
CA ASN A 173 1.39 -2.50 -6.49
C ASN A 173 2.07 -3.42 -7.49
N PHE A 174 3.24 -3.86 -7.13
CA PHE A 174 3.89 -5.03 -7.72
C PHE A 174 4.27 -5.99 -6.60
N PRO A 175 4.38 -7.30 -6.87
CA PRO A 175 4.63 -8.28 -5.84
C PRO A 175 6.01 -8.06 -5.20
N LEU A 176 6.07 -8.06 -3.88
CA LEU A 176 7.33 -8.20 -3.15
C LEU A 176 7.48 -9.66 -2.73
N VAL A 177 8.66 -10.24 -2.90
CA VAL A 177 8.98 -11.57 -2.38
C VAL A 177 9.83 -11.44 -1.14
N ARG A 178 9.24 -11.84 -0.01
CA ARG A 178 9.85 -11.79 1.34
C ARG A 178 10.23 -13.20 1.78
N LEU A 179 11.46 -13.37 2.22
CA LEU A 179 11.98 -14.59 2.82
C LEU A 179 12.32 -14.33 4.28
N THR A 180 11.65 -15.02 5.20
CA THR A 180 11.93 -14.95 6.65
C THR A 180 12.63 -16.21 7.08
N SER A 181 13.84 -16.09 7.61
CA SER A 181 14.63 -17.23 8.11
C SER A 181 13.89 -17.90 9.26
N GLN A 182 13.69 -19.22 9.18
CA GLN A 182 13.02 -19.97 10.24
C GLN A 182 13.90 -20.13 11.49
N SER A 183 15.23 -20.03 11.35
CA SER A 183 16.16 -20.16 12.48
C SER A 183 16.46 -18.86 13.20
N THR A 184 16.50 -17.72 12.49
CA THR A 184 16.93 -16.43 13.05
C THR A 184 15.83 -15.37 13.08
N GLY A 185 14.76 -15.54 12.30
CA GLY A 185 13.73 -14.51 12.07
C GLY A 185 14.17 -13.36 11.17
N ASN A 186 15.39 -13.37 10.66
CA ASN A 186 15.87 -12.33 9.75
C ASN A 186 15.08 -12.33 8.44
N VAL A 187 14.79 -11.14 7.93
CA VAL A 187 14.00 -10.92 6.74
C VAL A 187 14.89 -10.46 5.60
N TYR A 188 14.69 -11.08 4.42
CA TYR A 188 15.32 -10.74 3.17
C TYR A 188 14.25 -10.50 2.11
N TYR A 189 14.48 -9.53 1.23
CA TYR A 189 13.62 -9.29 0.07
C TYR A 189 14.38 -9.66 -1.20
N ALA A 190 13.72 -10.40 -2.07
CA ALA A 190 14.20 -10.70 -3.40
C ALA A 190 13.76 -9.61 -4.39
N LEU A 191 14.56 -9.36 -5.40
CA LEU A 191 14.22 -8.45 -6.50
C LEU A 191 13.18 -9.12 -7.40
N THR A 192 12.00 -8.55 -7.51
CA THR A 192 10.94 -9.04 -8.40
C THR A 192 10.99 -8.35 -9.76
N HIS A 193 10.60 -9.05 -10.81
CA HIS A 193 10.57 -8.54 -12.18
C HIS A 193 9.74 -9.45 -13.10
N ASP A 194 9.47 -9.01 -14.33
CA ASP A 194 8.77 -9.75 -15.39
C ASP A 194 7.43 -10.33 -14.92
N GLU A 195 6.61 -9.53 -14.29
CA GLU A 195 5.27 -9.92 -13.89
C GLU A 195 4.43 -10.24 -15.12
N SER A 196 3.68 -11.34 -15.06
CA SER A 196 2.81 -11.76 -16.18
C SER A 196 1.71 -10.76 -16.49
N THR A 197 1.34 -9.92 -15.52
CA THR A 197 0.34 -8.87 -15.64
C THR A 197 0.45 -7.90 -14.46
N HIS A 198 0.09 -6.64 -14.68
CA HIS A 198 -0.08 -5.62 -13.63
C HIS A 198 -1.55 -5.50 -13.17
N SER A 199 -2.40 -6.46 -13.55
CA SER A 199 -3.83 -6.44 -13.21
C SER A 199 -4.05 -6.58 -11.70
N ILE A 200 -4.97 -5.77 -11.18
CA ILE A 200 -5.51 -5.87 -9.82
C ILE A 200 -6.85 -6.60 -9.79
N LYS A 201 -7.22 -7.29 -10.86
CA LYS A 201 -8.46 -8.08 -10.91
C LYS A 201 -8.39 -9.26 -9.94
N PRO A 202 -9.38 -9.40 -9.03
CA PRO A 202 -9.36 -10.48 -8.04
C PRO A 202 -9.31 -11.88 -8.66
N GLY A 203 -8.49 -12.74 -8.06
CA GLY A 203 -8.49 -14.18 -8.30
C GLY A 203 -7.90 -14.65 -9.62
N ILE A 204 -7.35 -13.77 -10.45
CA ILE A 204 -6.61 -14.23 -11.64
C ILE A 204 -5.28 -14.85 -11.21
N ILE A 205 -4.93 -15.97 -11.85
CA ILE A 205 -3.63 -16.59 -11.68
C ILE A 205 -2.60 -15.77 -12.46
N MET A 206 -1.53 -15.38 -11.78
CA MET A 206 -0.42 -14.63 -12.32
C MET A 206 0.90 -15.18 -11.79
N TYR A 207 2.02 -14.72 -12.35
CA TYR A 207 3.34 -15.00 -11.81
C TYR A 207 4.18 -13.72 -11.75
N THR A 208 5.18 -13.75 -10.90
CA THR A 208 6.34 -12.87 -10.92
C THR A 208 7.61 -13.72 -10.98
N LYS A 209 8.66 -13.20 -11.59
CA LYS A 209 10.02 -13.73 -11.39
C LYS A 209 10.68 -13.00 -10.23
N PHE A 210 11.66 -13.66 -9.61
CA PHE A 210 12.43 -13.04 -8.56
C PHE A 210 13.87 -13.55 -8.51
N ASP A 211 14.78 -12.66 -8.10
CA ASP A 211 16.19 -12.92 -7.94
C ASP A 211 16.55 -12.92 -6.45
N LEU A 212 17.21 -14.00 -6.00
CA LEU A 212 17.65 -14.08 -4.62
C LEU A 212 18.89 -13.21 -4.39
N PRO A 213 18.97 -12.50 -3.25
CA PRO A 213 20.18 -11.80 -2.86
C PRO A 213 21.38 -12.79 -2.76
N ALA A 214 22.51 -12.41 -3.32
CA ALA A 214 23.74 -13.23 -3.19
C ALA A 214 24.25 -13.29 -1.72
N THR A 215 23.72 -12.43 -0.85
CA THR A 215 24.10 -12.37 0.57
C THR A 215 23.15 -13.13 1.50
N ILE A 216 22.10 -13.77 0.96
CA ILE A 216 21.17 -14.55 1.79
C ILE A 216 21.87 -15.81 2.31
N PRO A 217 21.86 -16.10 3.63
CA PRO A 217 22.46 -17.31 4.16
C PRO A 217 21.71 -18.58 3.72
N ALA A 218 22.42 -19.70 3.67
CA ALA A 218 21.80 -21.01 3.50
C ALA A 218 20.89 -21.34 4.68
N GLY A 219 19.75 -22.01 4.43
CA GLY A 219 18.81 -22.39 5.47
C GLY A 219 17.38 -22.57 5.01
N LEU A 220 16.47 -22.82 5.94
CA LEU A 220 15.03 -22.88 5.69
C LEU A 220 14.39 -21.49 5.88
N TYR A 221 13.52 -21.14 4.96
CA TYR A 221 12.83 -19.86 4.93
C TYR A 221 11.33 -20.05 4.74
N SER A 222 10.58 -19.15 5.34
CA SER A 222 9.18 -18.88 5.01
C SER A 222 9.15 -17.83 3.90
N LEU A 223 8.80 -18.24 2.69
CA LEU A 223 8.62 -17.37 1.53
C LEU A 223 7.18 -16.88 1.50
N GLN A 224 6.99 -15.59 1.32
CA GLN A 224 5.69 -14.93 1.17
C GLN A 224 5.76 -13.91 0.04
N SER A 225 4.66 -13.74 -0.68
CA SER A 225 4.42 -12.53 -1.47
C SER A 225 3.79 -11.48 -0.59
N VAL A 226 4.15 -10.22 -0.77
CA VAL A 226 3.57 -9.08 -0.04
C VAL A 226 3.05 -8.07 -1.05
N ALA A 227 1.81 -7.65 -0.89
CA ALA A 227 1.20 -6.58 -1.67
C ALA A 227 0.33 -5.71 -0.75
N ASN A 228 0.33 -4.40 -0.94
CA ASN A 228 -0.34 -3.42 -0.06
C ASN A 228 0.01 -3.60 1.44
N GLY A 229 1.24 -4.01 1.74
CA GLY A 229 1.66 -4.30 3.11
C GLY A 229 1.08 -5.59 3.73
N ILE A 230 0.40 -6.41 2.93
CA ILE A 230 -0.27 -7.64 3.37
C ILE A 230 0.49 -8.85 2.85
N GLY A 231 0.92 -9.74 3.76
CA GLY A 231 1.60 -10.97 3.40
C GLY A 231 0.64 -12.08 2.98
N SER A 232 1.08 -12.90 2.03
CA SER A 232 0.39 -14.13 1.60
C SER A 232 0.46 -15.25 2.66
N ASN A 233 -0.16 -16.39 2.34
CA ASN A 233 0.22 -17.67 2.97
C ASN A 233 1.72 -17.90 2.84
N SER A 234 2.29 -18.62 3.80
CA SER A 234 3.71 -18.98 3.81
C SER A 234 3.98 -20.23 2.96
N PHE A 235 5.05 -20.19 2.19
CA PHE A 235 5.59 -21.33 1.42
C PHE A 235 7.00 -21.64 1.90
N VAL A 236 7.27 -22.88 2.31
CA VAL A 236 8.59 -23.23 2.87
C VAL A 236 9.56 -23.51 1.73
N VAL A 237 10.73 -22.86 1.78
CA VAL A 237 11.82 -23.05 0.81
C VAL A 237 13.14 -23.33 1.51
N SER A 238 13.98 -24.16 0.89
CA SER A 238 15.38 -24.38 1.28
C SER A 238 16.30 -23.55 0.38
N VAL A 239 17.11 -22.71 0.99
CA VAL A 239 18.15 -21.92 0.30
C VAL A 239 19.51 -22.58 0.54
N HIS A 240 20.34 -22.80 -0.50
CA HIS A 240 21.62 -23.51 -0.43
C HIS A 240 22.65 -22.97 -1.44
#